data_b8322f686df8bd0030ce74488b4d4fd3
#
_entry.id   b8322f686df8bd0030ce74488b4d4fd3
#
_cell.length_a   1.000
_cell.length_b   1.000
_cell.length_c   1.000
_cell.angle_alpha   90.00
_cell.angle_beta   90.00
_cell.angle_gamma   90.00
#
_symmetry.space_group_name_H-M   'P 1'
#
loop_
_entity.id
_entity.type
_entity.pdbx_description
1 polymer ?
#
loop_
_entity_poly.entity_id
_entity_poly.type
_entity_poly.pdbx_seq_one_letter_code
_entity_poly.pdbx_strand_id
1 'polypeptide(L)'
;MSSGDITSLIVPTTASQATQPTTARPTQPTTAKPTTQPTTQPTTAKPTESKNLNVTATSNYFPSANVKATKGKTVCVEYVLDSSMDVVNAEWELTYDKTKLELDTVRSKDYMPNIPNEVTNVKKADGKVLSNFTDISNLADFKGGKVFVRAYFKVISTGETTVDLNLKTLCVGFIDNDLKVNFAAVVRNSEVQSGVTSVAGYEKLAINKNTKAYLYSDDDVMLGDVTGDGKIDVNDVTAIQLYIAQNQSFTDKQKEAADVNKDGKISVLDVTRVQQYIARSFDEF
;
A
#
# COMPACT_ATOMS: atom_id res chain seq x y z
N MET A 1 34.72 45.67 46.99
CA MET A 1 35.95 45.04 47.43
C MET A 1 36.26 43.97 46.44
N SER A 2 37.07 44.33 45.51
CA SER A 2 38.43 43.91 45.20
C SER A 2 38.44 42.57 44.45
N SER A 3 38.61 42.56 43.13
CA SER A 3 39.84 42.88 42.35
C SER A 3 40.83 41.73 42.33
N GLY A 4 41.27 41.40 41.14
CA GLY A 4 42.49 40.69 40.80
C GLY A 4 42.30 39.68 39.69
N ASP A 5 42.35 39.96 38.42
CA ASP A 5 43.47 40.42 37.60
C ASP A 5 44.58 39.38 37.41
N ILE A 6 44.63 38.96 36.16
CA ILE A 6 45.66 38.87 35.10
C ILE A 6 46.85 37.95 35.40
N THR A 7 47.34 37.21 34.37
CA THR A 7 48.49 37.49 33.52
C THR A 7 48.84 36.25 32.72
N SER A 8 48.70 36.26 31.43
CA SER A 8 49.72 36.26 30.37
C SER A 8 51.09 35.73 30.74
N LEU A 9 51.60 34.75 30.01
CA LEU A 9 53.01 34.74 29.58
C LEU A 9 53.32 33.54 28.62
N ILE A 10 53.49 33.86 27.36
CA ILE A 10 54.75 33.75 26.55
C ILE A 10 55.21 32.35 26.12
N VAL A 11 55.21 32.21 24.83
CA VAL A 11 55.92 31.24 23.97
C VAL A 11 57.44 31.36 24.14
N PRO A 12 58.19 30.29 23.90
CA PRO A 12 59.23 30.40 22.92
C PRO A 12 59.21 29.26 21.88
N THR A 13 59.36 29.70 20.68
CA THR A 13 59.84 29.04 19.46
C THR A 13 61.17 28.35 19.65
N THR A 14 61.33 27.13 19.18
CA THR A 14 62.53 26.72 18.44
C THR A 14 62.22 25.54 17.53
N ALA A 15 62.64 25.68 16.29
CA ALA A 15 62.54 24.77 15.20
C ALA A 15 63.46 23.54 15.35
N SER A 16 63.00 22.40 14.87
CA SER A 16 63.93 21.41 14.28
C SER A 16 63.20 20.70 13.14
N GLN A 17 63.68 20.95 11.95
CA GLN A 17 63.29 20.19 10.74
C GLN A 17 63.79 18.76 10.86
N ALA A 18 62.86 17.82 10.81
CA ALA A 18 63.16 16.44 10.46
C ALA A 18 62.52 16.13 9.09
N THR A 19 63.34 15.79 8.16
CA THR A 19 63.05 15.41 6.76
C THR A 19 62.12 14.18 6.74
N GLN A 20 61.01 14.35 6.13
CA GLN A 20 60.01 13.30 5.87
C GLN A 20 60.40 12.45 4.65
N PRO A 21 60.42 11.11 4.70
CA PRO A 21 60.59 10.30 3.53
C PRO A 21 59.33 10.36 2.65
N THR A 22 59.51 10.66 1.39
CA THR A 22 58.52 10.57 0.32
C THR A 22 58.14 9.09 0.14
N THR A 23 57.05 8.67 0.71
CA THR A 23 56.41 7.43 0.31
C THR A 23 55.47 7.68 -0.86
N ALA A 24 55.72 6.98 -1.96
CA ALA A 24 54.91 7.01 -3.15
C ALA A 24 53.46 6.71 -2.83
N ARG A 25 52.55 7.57 -3.30
CA ARG A 25 51.09 7.38 -3.22
C ARG A 25 50.72 6.12 -4.02
N PRO A 26 49.98 5.15 -3.41
CA PRO A 26 49.43 4.04 -4.19
C PRO A 26 48.41 4.61 -5.17
N THR A 27 48.58 4.26 -6.44
CA THR A 27 47.59 4.53 -7.49
C THR A 27 46.30 3.77 -7.14
N GLN A 28 45.24 4.52 -6.95
CA GLN A 28 43.90 4.02 -6.75
C GLN A 28 43.48 3.21 -7.99
N PRO A 29 42.98 1.97 -7.84
CA PRO A 29 42.41 1.26 -8.97
C PRO A 29 41.18 2.03 -9.45
N THR A 30 41.13 2.35 -10.73
CA THR A 30 39.94 2.84 -11.40
C THR A 30 38.85 1.78 -11.28
N THR A 31 37.93 1.99 -10.36
CA THR A 31 36.70 1.23 -10.30
C THR A 31 35.90 1.51 -11.55
N ALA A 32 35.75 0.50 -12.38
CA ALA A 32 34.81 0.50 -13.47
C ALA A 32 33.43 0.91 -12.94
N LYS A 33 32.81 1.86 -13.63
CA LYS A 33 31.42 2.29 -13.39
C LYS A 33 30.54 1.05 -13.30
N PRO A 34 29.73 0.85 -12.25
CA PRO A 34 28.78 -0.24 -12.24
C PRO A 34 27.84 -0.07 -13.43
N THR A 35 27.81 -1.05 -14.30
CA THR A 35 26.78 -1.19 -15.32
C THR A 35 25.45 -1.20 -14.59
N THR A 36 24.57 -0.27 -14.94
CA THR A 36 23.20 -0.21 -14.45
C THR A 36 22.55 -1.56 -14.72
N GLN A 37 22.44 -2.36 -13.68
CA GLN A 37 21.57 -3.53 -13.67
C GLN A 37 20.15 -3.02 -13.91
N PRO A 38 19.37 -3.60 -14.82
CA PRO A 38 17.97 -3.23 -14.93
C PRO A 38 17.31 -3.50 -13.57
N THR A 39 16.87 -2.45 -12.92
CA THR A 39 16.00 -2.56 -11.76
C THR A 39 14.68 -3.11 -12.29
N THR A 40 14.55 -4.42 -12.34
CA THR A 40 13.24 -5.05 -12.36
C THR A 40 12.67 -4.77 -10.98
N GLN A 41 11.83 -3.74 -10.92
CA GLN A 41 10.96 -3.47 -9.77
C GLN A 41 10.29 -4.80 -9.41
N PRO A 42 10.40 -5.30 -8.17
CA PRO A 42 9.63 -6.46 -7.77
C PRO A 42 8.17 -6.02 -7.82
N THR A 43 7.47 -6.41 -8.87
CA THR A 43 6.02 -6.38 -8.86
C THR A 43 5.61 -7.21 -7.65
N THR A 44 4.97 -6.59 -6.66
CA THR A 44 4.17 -7.31 -5.68
C THR A 44 3.43 -8.39 -6.46
N ALA A 45 3.67 -9.66 -6.14
CA ALA A 45 3.08 -10.73 -6.90
C ALA A 45 1.57 -10.55 -6.81
N LYS A 46 1.00 -9.98 -7.89
CA LYS A 46 -0.43 -9.88 -8.06
C LYS A 46 -0.93 -11.31 -7.92
N PRO A 47 -1.96 -11.57 -7.09
CA PRO A 47 -2.54 -12.88 -6.95
C PRO A 47 -2.68 -13.52 -8.33
N THR A 48 -2.18 -14.73 -8.50
CA THR A 48 -2.23 -15.41 -9.81
C THR A 48 -3.70 -15.48 -10.23
N GLU A 49 -4.07 -14.73 -11.26
CA GLU A 49 -5.44 -14.65 -11.75
C GLU A 49 -5.90 -16.02 -12.23
N SER A 50 -6.45 -16.81 -11.33
CA SER A 50 -7.19 -17.99 -11.73
C SER A 50 -8.60 -17.56 -12.10
N LYS A 51 -8.82 -17.27 -13.37
CA LYS A 51 -10.12 -16.98 -14.03
C LYS A 51 -10.97 -15.93 -13.31
N ASN A 52 -11.18 -14.79 -13.94
CA ASN A 52 -12.16 -13.81 -13.50
C ASN A 52 -13.50 -14.50 -13.26
N LEU A 53 -14.06 -14.31 -12.06
CA LEU A 53 -15.46 -14.60 -11.80
C LEU A 53 -16.32 -13.63 -12.64
N ASN A 54 -17.58 -14.01 -12.89
CA ASN A 54 -18.43 -13.17 -13.72
C ASN A 54 -18.67 -11.81 -13.08
N VAL A 55 -18.51 -10.77 -13.89
CA VAL A 55 -18.78 -9.38 -13.50
C VAL A 55 -19.89 -8.85 -14.41
N THR A 56 -20.92 -8.29 -13.83
CA THR A 56 -22.04 -7.68 -14.55
C THR A 56 -22.25 -6.23 -14.17
N ALA A 57 -22.69 -5.43 -15.13
CA ALA A 57 -23.16 -4.08 -14.84
C ALA A 57 -24.52 -4.13 -14.14
N THR A 58 -24.67 -3.35 -13.09
CA THR A 58 -25.93 -3.19 -12.36
C THR A 58 -26.37 -1.74 -12.35
N SER A 59 -27.43 -1.45 -11.63
CA SER A 59 -27.86 -0.07 -11.34
C SER A 59 -26.92 0.68 -10.43
N ASN A 60 -25.98 -0.01 -9.79
CA ASN A 60 -24.97 0.59 -8.93
C ASN A 60 -23.90 1.33 -9.72
N TYR A 61 -23.18 2.23 -9.04
CA TYR A 61 -22.14 3.03 -9.68
C TYR A 61 -20.98 2.19 -10.23
N PHE A 62 -20.66 1.09 -9.55
CA PHE A 62 -19.75 0.06 -10.06
C PHE A 62 -20.54 -1.17 -10.51
N PRO A 63 -20.04 -1.92 -11.48
CA PRO A 63 -20.58 -3.25 -11.79
C PRO A 63 -20.54 -4.15 -10.56
N SER A 64 -21.61 -4.92 -10.31
CA SER A 64 -21.63 -5.92 -9.24
C SER A 64 -20.70 -7.09 -9.57
N ALA A 65 -20.00 -7.56 -8.56
CA ALA A 65 -19.21 -8.78 -8.66
C ALA A 65 -20.10 -10.02 -8.41
N ASN A 66 -20.27 -10.87 -9.42
CA ASN A 66 -20.92 -12.16 -9.26
C ASN A 66 -19.93 -13.20 -8.74
N VAL A 67 -20.22 -13.77 -7.60
CA VAL A 67 -19.41 -14.79 -6.95
C VAL A 67 -20.05 -16.15 -7.12
N LYS A 68 -19.36 -17.03 -7.84
CA LYS A 68 -19.70 -18.45 -8.04
C LYS A 68 -18.45 -19.29 -7.77
N ALA A 69 -18.10 -19.43 -6.53
CA ALA A 69 -16.91 -20.16 -6.12
C ALA A 69 -17.29 -21.36 -5.23
N THR A 70 -16.37 -22.30 -5.12
CA THR A 70 -16.53 -23.48 -4.27
C THR A 70 -16.44 -23.07 -2.79
N LYS A 71 -17.28 -23.66 -1.95
CA LYS A 71 -17.21 -23.48 -0.50
C LYS A 71 -15.79 -23.74 0.02
N GLY A 72 -15.30 -22.89 0.89
CA GLY A 72 -13.97 -22.94 1.48
C GLY A 72 -12.91 -22.17 0.68
N LYS A 73 -13.24 -21.69 -0.54
CA LYS A 73 -12.33 -20.83 -1.31
C LYS A 73 -12.44 -19.38 -0.87
N THR A 74 -11.34 -18.65 -1.02
CA THR A 74 -11.31 -17.20 -0.83
C THR A 74 -11.45 -16.52 -2.18
N VAL A 75 -12.29 -15.51 -2.25
CA VAL A 75 -12.44 -14.63 -3.42
C VAL A 75 -11.98 -13.23 -3.07
N CYS A 76 -11.29 -12.58 -4.01
CA CYS A 76 -10.95 -11.18 -3.94
C CYS A 76 -11.84 -10.40 -4.90
N VAL A 77 -12.41 -9.31 -4.45
CA VAL A 77 -13.20 -8.38 -5.26
C VAL A 77 -12.49 -7.04 -5.27
N GLU A 78 -12.19 -6.54 -6.47
CA GLU A 78 -11.56 -5.24 -6.69
C GLU A 78 -12.47 -4.35 -7.52
N TYR A 79 -12.73 -3.16 -7.01
CA TYR A 79 -13.41 -2.08 -7.72
C TYR A 79 -12.35 -1.10 -8.19
N VAL A 80 -12.23 -0.97 -9.51
CA VAL A 80 -11.20 -0.14 -10.16
C VAL A 80 -11.81 1.16 -10.62
N LEU A 81 -11.22 2.26 -10.22
CA LEU A 81 -11.57 3.62 -10.63
C LEU A 81 -10.46 4.15 -11.54
N ASP A 82 -10.87 4.69 -12.70
CA ASP A 82 -10.00 5.48 -13.56
C ASP A 82 -10.62 6.87 -13.69
N SER A 83 -9.98 7.85 -13.13
CA SER A 83 -10.45 9.23 -13.12
C SER A 83 -9.39 10.15 -13.70
N SER A 84 -9.80 11.04 -14.61
CA SER A 84 -8.90 12.06 -15.17
C SER A 84 -8.47 13.11 -14.14
N MET A 85 -9.10 13.14 -12.97
CA MET A 85 -8.81 14.04 -11.87
C MET A 85 -8.65 13.28 -10.57
N ASP A 86 -8.01 13.91 -9.60
CA ASP A 86 -7.71 13.29 -8.32
C ASP A 86 -8.98 13.21 -7.45
N VAL A 87 -9.04 12.21 -6.57
CA VAL A 87 -10.15 12.06 -5.61
C VAL A 87 -9.86 12.88 -4.37
N VAL A 88 -10.81 13.73 -4.01
CA VAL A 88 -10.76 14.61 -2.84
C VAL A 88 -11.48 13.99 -1.64
N ASN A 89 -12.63 13.34 -1.93
CA ASN A 89 -13.48 12.73 -0.93
C ASN A 89 -14.19 11.51 -1.52
N ALA A 90 -14.35 10.49 -0.73
CA ALA A 90 -15.18 9.35 -1.07
C ALA A 90 -15.90 8.80 0.16
N GLU A 91 -17.16 8.40 -0.03
CA GLU A 91 -17.96 7.64 0.93
C GLU A 91 -18.66 6.52 0.18
N TRP A 92 -18.53 5.29 0.68
CA TRP A 92 -19.11 4.13 0.03
C TRP A 92 -19.62 3.09 1.04
N GLU A 93 -20.51 2.25 0.55
CA GLU A 93 -21.04 1.08 1.26
C GLU A 93 -20.87 -0.15 0.38
N LEU A 94 -20.16 -1.13 0.89
CA LEU A 94 -20.07 -2.46 0.28
C LEU A 94 -21.09 -3.38 0.97
N THR A 95 -21.85 -4.13 0.15
CA THR A 95 -22.86 -5.07 0.64
C THR A 95 -22.62 -6.47 0.07
N TYR A 96 -22.88 -7.49 0.90
CA TYR A 96 -22.71 -8.88 0.52
C TYR A 96 -23.69 -9.79 1.30
N ASP A 97 -24.00 -10.94 0.73
CA ASP A 97 -24.81 -11.95 1.42
C ASP A 97 -23.96 -12.71 2.46
N LYS A 98 -24.12 -12.34 3.72
CA LYS A 98 -23.43 -12.96 4.87
C LYS A 98 -23.77 -14.43 5.08
N THR A 99 -24.82 -14.96 4.44
CA THR A 99 -25.16 -16.39 4.51
C THR A 99 -24.33 -17.22 3.53
N LYS A 100 -23.70 -16.56 2.56
CA LYS A 100 -22.88 -17.18 1.51
C LYS A 100 -21.41 -16.78 1.57
N LEU A 101 -21.14 -15.57 2.03
CA LEU A 101 -19.81 -15.00 2.11
C LEU A 101 -19.48 -14.56 3.53
N GLU A 102 -18.32 -14.91 4.01
CA GLU A 102 -17.72 -14.37 5.23
C GLU A 102 -16.61 -13.39 4.87
N LEU A 103 -16.75 -12.14 5.33
CA LEU A 103 -15.72 -11.12 5.11
C LEU A 103 -14.44 -11.49 5.86
N ASP A 104 -13.35 -11.66 5.14
CA ASP A 104 -12.02 -11.83 5.69
C ASP A 104 -11.44 -10.47 6.08
N THR A 105 -11.60 -10.09 7.33
CA THR A 105 -11.16 -8.79 7.86
C THR A 105 -9.65 -8.71 8.06
N VAL A 106 -8.97 -9.84 8.03
CA VAL A 106 -7.50 -9.87 8.13
C VAL A 106 -6.88 -9.47 6.79
N ARG A 107 -7.35 -10.08 5.70
CA ARG A 107 -6.91 -9.73 4.34
C ARG A 107 -7.49 -8.42 3.83
N SER A 108 -8.69 -8.05 4.29
CA SER A 108 -9.37 -6.80 3.89
C SER A 108 -9.05 -5.62 4.80
N LYS A 109 -7.95 -5.63 5.54
CA LYS A 109 -7.59 -4.53 6.46
C LYS A 109 -7.38 -3.19 5.76
N ASP A 110 -6.99 -3.22 4.50
CA ASP A 110 -6.76 -2.08 3.63
C ASP A 110 -7.77 -2.11 2.50
N TYR A 111 -8.96 -1.56 2.78
CA TYR A 111 -10.05 -1.54 1.80
C TYR A 111 -9.81 -0.57 0.65
N MET A 112 -9.06 0.51 0.88
CA MET A 112 -8.74 1.53 -0.11
C MET A 112 -7.21 1.64 -0.28
N PRO A 113 -6.57 0.68 -0.97
CA PRO A 113 -5.09 0.55 -0.97
C PRO A 113 -4.35 1.74 -1.61
N ASN A 114 -5.06 2.59 -2.35
CA ASN A 114 -4.49 3.80 -2.96
C ASN A 114 -4.92 5.09 -2.26
N ILE A 115 -5.52 4.99 -1.07
CA ILE A 115 -5.99 6.12 -0.29
C ILE A 115 -5.46 6.00 1.14
N PRO A 116 -4.63 6.93 1.61
CA PRO A 116 -4.19 6.94 2.98
C PRO A 116 -5.31 7.39 3.93
N ASN A 117 -5.25 6.95 5.19
CA ASN A 117 -6.12 7.44 6.26
C ASN A 117 -7.62 7.22 6.04
N GLU A 118 -8.00 6.11 5.41
CA GLU A 118 -9.41 5.72 5.33
C GLU A 118 -9.98 5.42 6.73
N VAL A 119 -11.26 5.74 6.91
CA VAL A 119 -12.02 5.36 8.12
C VAL A 119 -13.03 4.32 7.73
N THR A 120 -12.82 3.08 8.16
CA THR A 120 -13.68 1.95 7.80
C THR A 120 -14.45 1.41 9.01
N ASN A 121 -15.74 1.19 8.82
CA ASN A 121 -16.64 0.58 9.79
C ASN A 121 -17.19 -0.74 9.21
N VAL A 122 -16.78 -1.85 9.83
CA VAL A 122 -17.19 -3.19 9.41
C VAL A 122 -18.39 -3.65 10.21
N LYS A 123 -19.52 -3.86 9.54
CA LYS A 123 -20.77 -4.38 10.10
C LYS A 123 -21.05 -5.81 9.59
N LYS A 124 -20.23 -6.76 10.01
CA LYS A 124 -20.33 -8.17 9.58
C LYS A 124 -21.73 -8.75 9.79
N ALA A 125 -22.39 -8.42 10.92
CA ALA A 125 -23.73 -8.90 11.24
C ALA A 125 -24.78 -8.46 10.20
N ASP A 126 -24.54 -7.36 9.51
CA ASP A 126 -25.44 -6.81 8.49
C ASP A 126 -24.99 -7.15 7.06
N GLY A 127 -23.86 -7.81 6.88
CA GLY A 127 -23.26 -8.04 5.56
C GLY A 127 -22.82 -6.75 4.89
N LYS A 128 -22.25 -5.82 5.67
CA LYS A 128 -21.87 -4.47 5.20
C LYS A 128 -20.50 -4.04 5.66
N VAL A 129 -19.88 -3.23 4.80
CA VAL A 129 -18.69 -2.41 5.13
C VAL A 129 -18.98 -1.00 4.67
N LEU A 130 -18.76 -0.04 5.55
CA LEU A 130 -18.88 1.38 5.24
C LEU A 130 -17.51 2.00 5.42
N SER A 131 -17.12 2.86 4.49
CA SER A 131 -15.88 3.61 4.62
C SER A 131 -16.03 5.02 4.08
N ASN A 132 -15.22 5.90 4.60
CA ASN A 132 -15.07 7.25 4.08
C ASN A 132 -13.59 7.65 4.05
N PHE A 133 -13.32 8.57 3.17
CA PHE A 133 -12.04 9.24 3.03
C PHE A 133 -12.30 10.71 2.72
N THR A 134 -11.57 11.58 3.36
CA THR A 134 -11.51 13.00 3.02
C THR A 134 -10.12 13.51 3.31
N ASP A 135 -9.39 13.90 2.28
CA ASP A 135 -8.09 14.54 2.44
C ASP A 135 -7.95 15.64 1.39
N ILE A 136 -7.95 16.87 1.86
CA ILE A 136 -7.78 18.05 1.01
C ILE A 136 -6.31 18.43 0.83
N SER A 137 -5.42 17.81 1.59
CA SER A 137 -3.98 18.10 1.57
C SER A 137 -3.21 17.14 0.67
N ASN A 138 -3.75 15.94 0.47
CA ASN A 138 -3.11 14.88 -0.29
C ASN A 138 -4.15 14.12 -1.13
N LEU A 139 -4.49 14.68 -2.29
CA LEU A 139 -5.50 14.12 -3.17
C LEU A 139 -5.05 12.77 -3.74
N ALA A 140 -5.98 11.82 -3.80
CA ALA A 140 -5.68 10.49 -4.30
C ALA A 140 -5.76 10.39 -5.81
N ASP A 141 -4.68 9.99 -6.46
CA ASP A 141 -4.57 9.83 -7.90
C ASP A 141 -5.06 8.45 -8.35
N PHE A 142 -6.07 8.44 -9.22
CA PHE A 142 -6.64 7.24 -9.84
C PHE A 142 -6.47 7.20 -11.37
N LYS A 143 -5.61 8.04 -11.95
CA LYS A 143 -5.36 8.04 -13.39
C LYS A 143 -4.75 6.73 -13.85
N GLY A 144 -5.24 6.23 -14.98
CA GLY A 144 -4.79 4.96 -15.57
C GLY A 144 -5.42 3.71 -14.96
N GLY A 145 -6.39 3.86 -14.07
CA GLY A 145 -7.12 2.74 -13.47
C GLY A 145 -6.40 2.09 -12.30
N LYS A 146 -6.75 2.51 -11.09
CA LYS A 146 -6.22 1.95 -9.85
C LYS A 146 -7.32 1.29 -9.02
N VAL A 147 -6.94 0.38 -8.15
CA VAL A 147 -7.87 -0.24 -7.20
C VAL A 147 -8.39 0.84 -6.25
N PHE A 148 -9.70 1.06 -6.29
CA PHE A 148 -10.40 2.00 -5.41
C PHE A 148 -10.83 1.33 -4.12
N VAL A 149 -11.50 0.16 -4.23
CA VAL A 149 -11.89 -0.65 -3.07
C VAL A 149 -11.52 -2.10 -3.33
N ARG A 150 -10.96 -2.77 -2.33
CA ARG A 150 -10.63 -4.20 -2.34
C ARG A 150 -11.20 -4.89 -1.11
N ALA A 151 -11.80 -6.05 -1.30
CA ALA A 151 -12.26 -6.88 -0.20
C ALA A 151 -12.08 -8.37 -0.49
N TYR A 152 -11.80 -9.14 0.55
CA TYR A 152 -11.63 -10.58 0.49
C TYR A 152 -12.76 -11.27 1.24
N PHE A 153 -13.27 -12.35 0.66
CA PHE A 153 -14.37 -13.12 1.23
C PHE A 153 -14.08 -14.60 1.18
N LYS A 154 -14.33 -15.29 2.28
CA LYS A 154 -14.39 -16.74 2.29
C LYS A 154 -15.79 -17.19 1.85
N VAL A 155 -15.85 -18.09 0.89
CA VAL A 155 -17.11 -18.68 0.43
C VAL A 155 -17.55 -19.75 1.46
N ILE A 156 -18.63 -19.51 2.16
CA ILE A 156 -19.11 -20.38 3.25
C ILE A 156 -20.32 -21.22 2.87
N SER A 157 -20.95 -20.93 1.72
CA SER A 157 -22.10 -21.68 1.22
C SER A 157 -22.03 -21.85 -0.28
N THR A 158 -22.77 -22.82 -0.81
CA THR A 158 -22.89 -23.04 -2.27
C THR A 158 -23.87 -22.05 -2.91
N GLY A 159 -23.78 -21.92 -4.22
CA GLY A 159 -24.65 -21.07 -5.04
C GLY A 159 -24.03 -19.72 -5.38
N GLU A 160 -24.71 -18.99 -6.23
CA GLU A 160 -24.27 -17.69 -6.71
C GLU A 160 -24.69 -16.59 -5.71
N THR A 161 -23.86 -15.55 -5.63
CA THR A 161 -24.14 -14.35 -4.85
C THR A 161 -23.44 -13.16 -5.47
N THR A 162 -23.77 -11.96 -5.01
CA THR A 162 -23.11 -10.72 -5.46
C THR A 162 -22.40 -10.03 -4.30
N VAL A 163 -21.40 -9.26 -4.67
CA VAL A 163 -20.80 -8.24 -3.83
C VAL A 163 -20.97 -6.91 -4.56
N ASP A 164 -21.58 -5.96 -3.88
CA ASP A 164 -22.01 -4.70 -4.48
C ASP A 164 -21.36 -3.51 -3.78
N LEU A 165 -20.79 -2.60 -4.56
CA LEU A 165 -20.23 -1.34 -4.06
C LEU A 165 -21.18 -0.18 -4.43
N ASN A 166 -21.80 0.37 -3.42
CA ASN A 166 -22.65 1.54 -3.55
C ASN A 166 -21.87 2.80 -3.16
N LEU A 167 -21.63 3.65 -4.14
CA LEU A 167 -20.90 4.88 -3.94
C LEU A 167 -21.87 5.97 -3.48
N LYS A 168 -21.78 6.35 -2.21
CA LYS A 168 -22.62 7.39 -1.61
C LYS A 168 -22.19 8.78 -2.07
N THR A 169 -20.89 9.03 -2.01
CA THR A 169 -20.29 10.29 -2.43
C THR A 169 -18.91 10.01 -3.05
N LEU A 170 -18.61 10.69 -4.13
CA LEU A 170 -17.27 10.80 -4.70
C LEU A 170 -17.09 12.22 -5.21
N CYS A 171 -16.11 12.92 -4.66
CA CYS A 171 -15.70 14.22 -5.15
C CYS A 171 -14.33 14.11 -5.80
N VAL A 172 -14.23 14.60 -7.02
CA VAL A 172 -12.95 14.69 -7.74
C VAL A 172 -12.63 16.14 -8.04
N GLY A 173 -11.34 16.47 -8.10
CA GLY A 173 -10.90 17.85 -8.27
C GLY A 173 -9.39 17.96 -8.39
N PHE A 174 -8.89 19.14 -8.09
CA PHE A 174 -7.44 19.45 -8.10
C PHE A 174 -7.14 20.56 -7.12
N ILE A 175 -5.87 20.70 -6.77
CA ILE A 175 -5.35 21.82 -5.98
C ILE A 175 -4.75 22.83 -6.95
N ASP A 176 -5.17 24.09 -6.85
CA ASP A 176 -4.62 25.18 -7.66
C ASP A 176 -3.32 25.75 -7.07
N ASN A 177 -2.75 26.76 -7.75
CA ASN A 177 -1.50 27.39 -7.33
C ASN A 177 -1.60 28.15 -6.00
N ASP A 178 -2.82 28.48 -5.57
CA ASP A 178 -3.10 29.13 -4.29
C ASP A 178 -3.37 28.11 -3.17
N LEU A 179 -3.10 26.83 -3.41
CA LEU A 179 -3.37 25.70 -2.52
C LEU A 179 -4.85 25.53 -2.17
N LYS A 180 -5.73 25.99 -3.06
CA LYS A 180 -7.18 25.86 -2.89
C LYS A 180 -7.68 24.63 -3.63
N VAL A 181 -8.53 23.85 -2.96
CA VAL A 181 -9.21 22.70 -3.57
C VAL A 181 -10.34 23.20 -4.47
N ASN A 182 -10.28 22.79 -5.73
CA ASN A 182 -11.31 23.05 -6.73
C ASN A 182 -12.00 21.73 -7.09
N PHE A 183 -13.31 21.66 -6.86
CA PHE A 183 -14.11 20.48 -7.20
C PHE A 183 -14.51 20.52 -8.67
N ALA A 184 -14.27 19.44 -9.39
CA ALA A 184 -14.63 19.30 -10.79
C ALA A 184 -15.92 18.50 -11.00
N ALA A 185 -16.15 17.46 -10.21
CA ALA A 185 -17.40 16.72 -10.21
C ALA A 185 -17.70 16.16 -8.83
N VAL A 186 -18.97 15.98 -8.53
CA VAL A 186 -19.47 15.32 -7.34
C VAL A 186 -20.46 14.26 -7.76
N VAL A 187 -20.22 13.02 -7.30
CA VAL A 187 -21.17 11.92 -7.42
C VAL A 187 -21.87 11.74 -6.07
N ARG A 188 -23.17 11.62 -6.08
CA ARG A 188 -23.98 11.30 -4.89
C ARG A 188 -24.98 10.20 -5.22
N ASN A 189 -25.06 9.20 -4.35
CA ASN A 189 -25.96 8.05 -4.54
C ASN A 189 -25.87 7.46 -5.97
N SER A 190 -24.63 7.31 -6.45
CA SER A 190 -24.31 6.76 -7.78
C SER A 190 -24.67 7.65 -8.97
N GLU A 191 -25.08 8.89 -8.76
CA GLU A 191 -25.43 9.85 -9.82
C GLU A 191 -24.45 11.04 -9.82
N VAL A 192 -23.99 11.42 -11.01
CA VAL A 192 -23.16 12.62 -11.18
C VAL A 192 -24.04 13.86 -11.04
N GLN A 193 -23.68 14.72 -10.11
CA GLN A 193 -24.37 15.99 -9.89
C GLN A 193 -23.87 17.01 -10.93
N SER A 194 -24.76 17.50 -11.78
CA SER A 194 -24.46 18.56 -12.74
C SER A 194 -24.34 19.91 -12.04
N GLY A 195 -23.51 20.81 -12.59
CA GLY A 195 -23.41 22.20 -12.16
C GLY A 195 -22.59 22.48 -10.90
N VAL A 196 -21.81 21.49 -10.44
CA VAL A 196 -20.94 21.64 -9.26
C VAL A 196 -19.62 22.31 -9.60
N THR A 197 -19.16 22.22 -10.86
CA THR A 197 -17.90 22.84 -11.26
C THR A 197 -18.13 24.23 -11.87
N SER A 198 -17.35 25.19 -11.41
CA SER A 198 -17.24 26.53 -12.03
C SER A 198 -15.97 26.68 -12.87
N VAL A 199 -15.19 25.63 -13.02
CA VAL A 199 -13.88 25.71 -13.68
C VAL A 199 -14.03 25.34 -15.14
N ALA A 200 -13.79 26.32 -16.03
CA ALA A 200 -13.83 26.12 -17.47
C ALA A 200 -12.84 25.04 -17.94
N GLY A 201 -13.27 24.18 -18.85
CA GLY A 201 -12.44 23.11 -19.42
C GLY A 201 -12.56 21.76 -18.72
N TYR A 202 -13.30 21.66 -17.63
CA TYR A 202 -13.51 20.42 -16.88
C TYR A 202 -14.86 19.74 -17.17
N GLU A 203 -15.58 20.21 -18.15
CA GLU A 203 -16.86 19.65 -18.60
C GLU A 203 -16.73 18.23 -19.18
N LYS A 204 -15.51 17.82 -19.52
CA LYS A 204 -15.20 16.51 -20.11
C LYS A 204 -14.54 15.54 -19.11
N LEU A 205 -14.92 15.61 -17.86
CA LEU A 205 -14.42 14.68 -16.86
C LEU A 205 -14.76 13.24 -17.27
N ALA A 206 -13.74 12.42 -17.48
CA ALA A 206 -13.87 11.00 -17.72
C ALA A 206 -13.70 10.24 -16.40
N ILE A 207 -14.72 9.48 -16.01
CA ILE A 207 -14.67 8.54 -14.90
C ILE A 207 -15.08 7.18 -15.43
N ASN A 208 -14.12 6.25 -15.48
CA ASN A 208 -14.36 4.86 -15.86
C ASN A 208 -14.33 3.99 -14.59
N LYS A 209 -15.21 3.01 -14.55
CA LYS A 209 -15.39 2.11 -13.41
C LYS A 209 -15.40 0.68 -13.91
N ASN A 210 -14.68 -0.16 -13.21
CA ASN A 210 -14.64 -1.58 -13.49
C ASN A 210 -14.63 -2.37 -12.19
N THR A 211 -15.06 -3.61 -12.24
CA THR A 211 -15.06 -4.52 -11.10
C THR A 211 -14.44 -5.84 -11.55
N LYS A 212 -13.53 -6.35 -10.75
CA LYS A 212 -12.88 -7.64 -10.94
C LYS A 212 -13.22 -8.53 -9.75
N ALA A 213 -13.57 -9.77 -10.00
CA ALA A 213 -13.67 -10.79 -8.97
C ALA A 213 -12.86 -12.01 -9.41
N TYR A 214 -12.04 -12.52 -8.53
CA TYR A 214 -11.16 -13.64 -8.82
C TYR A 214 -10.94 -14.51 -7.59
N LEU A 215 -10.57 -15.77 -7.82
CA LEU A 215 -10.17 -16.65 -6.74
C LEU A 215 -8.82 -16.17 -6.20
N TYR A 216 -8.80 -15.93 -4.92
CA TYR A 216 -7.56 -15.64 -4.21
C TYR A 216 -6.86 -16.96 -3.91
N SER A 217 -5.58 -17.04 -4.20
CA SER A 217 -4.78 -18.18 -3.83
C SER A 217 -4.36 -18.05 -2.37
N ASP A 218 -4.74 -19.01 -1.53
CA ASP A 218 -4.24 -19.10 -0.16
C ASP A 218 -2.74 -19.49 -0.15
N ASP A 219 -2.20 -19.81 -1.33
CA ASP A 219 -0.78 -20.10 -1.51
C ASP A 219 0.07 -18.85 -1.75
N ASP A 220 -0.55 -17.71 -2.05
CA ASP A 220 0.18 -16.45 -2.18
C ASP A 220 0.75 -16.03 -0.82
N VAL A 221 2.06 -15.98 -0.78
CA VAL A 221 2.81 -15.57 0.40
C VAL A 221 2.86 -14.04 0.44
N MET A 222 2.37 -13.46 1.52
CA MET A 222 2.57 -12.04 1.78
C MET A 222 3.98 -11.84 2.34
N LEU A 223 4.86 -11.25 1.54
CA LEU A 223 6.21 -10.96 1.98
C LEU A 223 6.18 -10.07 3.23
N GLY A 224 6.96 -10.44 4.23
CA GLY A 224 7.00 -9.76 5.51
C GLY A 224 5.96 -10.22 6.54
N ASP A 225 4.88 -10.90 6.14
CA ASP A 225 3.89 -11.50 7.05
C ASP A 225 4.27 -12.96 7.36
N VAL A 226 5.22 -13.11 8.26
CA VAL A 226 5.77 -14.43 8.65
C VAL A 226 4.86 -15.15 9.63
N THR A 227 4.09 -14.41 10.41
CA THR A 227 3.12 -14.97 11.36
C THR A 227 1.87 -15.47 10.67
N GLY A 228 1.58 -15.00 9.44
CA GLY A 228 0.42 -15.39 8.66
C GLY A 228 -0.88 -14.76 9.18
N ASP A 229 -0.80 -13.67 9.94
CA ASP A 229 -1.96 -12.98 10.51
C ASP A 229 -2.52 -11.88 9.57
N GLY A 230 -1.90 -11.70 8.39
CA GLY A 230 -2.27 -10.72 7.37
C GLY A 230 -1.81 -9.30 7.68
N LYS A 231 -0.89 -9.14 8.63
CA LYS A 231 -0.24 -7.86 8.94
C LYS A 231 1.25 -8.01 8.80
N ILE A 232 1.91 -6.88 8.58
CA ILE A 232 3.36 -6.80 8.64
C ILE A 232 3.68 -5.86 9.80
N ASP A 233 4.08 -6.45 10.94
CA ASP A 233 4.32 -5.69 12.16
C ASP A 233 5.53 -6.23 12.96
N VAL A 234 5.70 -5.75 14.17
CA VAL A 234 6.84 -6.12 15.04
C VAL A 234 6.84 -7.60 15.45
N ASN A 235 5.70 -8.30 15.33
CA ASN A 235 5.62 -9.73 15.64
C ASN A 235 6.34 -10.53 14.56
N ASP A 236 6.23 -10.10 13.28
CA ASP A 236 6.95 -10.74 12.17
C ASP A 236 8.44 -10.52 12.29
N VAL A 237 8.86 -9.30 12.63
CA VAL A 237 10.26 -8.99 12.94
C VAL A 237 10.79 -9.94 14.01
N THR A 238 10.03 -10.11 15.08
CA THR A 238 10.40 -11.00 16.20
C THR A 238 10.49 -12.45 15.75
N ALA A 239 9.53 -12.91 14.94
CA ALA A 239 9.54 -14.28 14.40
C ALA A 239 10.78 -14.54 13.53
N ILE A 240 11.16 -13.61 12.64
CA ILE A 240 12.36 -13.74 11.81
C ILE A 240 13.61 -13.76 12.69
N GLN A 241 13.71 -12.91 13.71
CA GLN A 241 14.84 -12.90 14.64
C GLN A 241 14.97 -14.20 15.41
N LEU A 242 13.86 -14.76 15.89
CA LEU A 242 13.85 -16.06 16.56
C LEU A 242 14.29 -17.21 15.64
N TYR A 243 13.87 -17.17 14.38
CA TYR A 243 14.33 -18.14 13.37
C TYR A 243 15.84 -18.03 13.13
N ILE A 244 16.37 -16.84 12.94
CA ILE A 244 17.83 -16.61 12.76
C ILE A 244 18.61 -17.09 13.99
N ALA A 245 18.07 -16.87 15.19
CA ALA A 245 18.64 -17.33 16.45
C ALA A 245 18.47 -18.86 16.69
N GLN A 246 17.87 -19.58 15.74
CA GLN A 246 17.58 -21.03 15.84
C GLN A 246 16.64 -21.40 17.00
N ASN A 247 15.87 -20.44 17.51
CA ASN A 247 14.90 -20.65 18.58
C ASN A 247 13.48 -20.95 18.05
N GLN A 248 13.29 -20.87 16.74
CA GLN A 248 12.03 -21.17 16.07
C GLN A 248 12.30 -21.83 14.72
N SER A 249 11.45 -22.76 14.30
CA SER A 249 11.47 -23.33 12.95
C SER A 249 10.37 -22.72 12.10
N PHE A 250 10.63 -22.55 10.80
CA PHE A 250 9.66 -22.03 9.84
C PHE A 250 9.21 -23.12 8.88
N THR A 251 7.93 -23.09 8.52
CA THR A 251 7.38 -23.78 7.35
C THR A 251 7.94 -23.16 6.08
N ASP A 252 7.76 -23.83 4.94
CA ASP A 252 8.25 -23.31 3.67
C ASP A 252 7.55 -21.97 3.29
N LYS A 253 6.26 -21.82 3.58
CA LYS A 253 5.54 -20.53 3.45
C LYS A 253 6.14 -19.42 4.32
N GLN A 254 6.45 -19.74 5.57
CA GLN A 254 7.06 -18.76 6.46
C GLN A 254 8.47 -18.37 6.02
N LYS A 255 9.23 -19.31 5.47
CA LYS A 255 10.54 -19.01 4.88
C LYS A 255 10.42 -18.10 3.66
N GLU A 256 9.45 -18.35 2.79
CA GLU A 256 9.17 -17.50 1.64
C GLU A 256 8.72 -16.09 2.08
N ALA A 257 7.85 -15.99 3.10
CA ALA A 257 7.42 -14.71 3.66
C ALA A 257 8.57 -13.93 4.31
N ALA A 258 9.54 -14.62 4.91
CA ALA A 258 10.65 -14.02 5.62
C ALA A 258 11.78 -13.51 4.72
N ASP A 259 11.97 -14.12 3.54
CA ASP A 259 12.98 -13.71 2.56
C ASP A 259 12.44 -12.54 1.72
N VAL A 260 12.32 -11.38 2.35
CA VAL A 260 11.72 -10.19 1.74
C VAL A 260 12.61 -9.53 0.69
N ASN A 261 13.90 -9.82 0.70
CA ASN A 261 14.85 -9.33 -0.29
C ASN A 261 15.07 -10.31 -1.45
N LYS A 262 14.50 -11.53 -1.35
CA LYS A 262 14.55 -12.62 -2.35
C LYS A 262 15.97 -13.04 -2.72
N ASP A 263 16.89 -13.02 -1.77
CA ASP A 263 18.26 -13.47 -1.97
C ASP A 263 18.46 -14.99 -1.69
N GLY A 264 17.38 -15.67 -1.28
CA GLY A 264 17.35 -17.08 -0.93
C GLY A 264 17.85 -17.41 0.48
N LYS A 265 18.03 -16.39 1.33
CA LYS A 265 18.50 -16.54 2.72
C LYS A 265 17.66 -15.69 3.65
N ILE A 266 17.36 -16.22 4.82
CA ILE A 266 16.70 -15.45 5.88
C ILE A 266 17.78 -14.93 6.82
N SER A 267 17.94 -13.62 6.88
CA SER A 267 19.04 -12.94 7.53
C SER A 267 18.59 -11.64 8.23
N VAL A 268 19.53 -10.98 8.90
CA VAL A 268 19.29 -9.65 9.50
C VAL A 268 18.96 -8.56 8.45
N LEU A 269 19.25 -8.80 7.18
CA LEU A 269 18.89 -7.87 6.11
C LEU A 269 17.38 -7.87 5.89
N ASP A 270 16.73 -9.04 5.99
CA ASP A 270 15.28 -9.16 5.89
C ASP A 270 14.60 -8.51 7.07
N VAL A 271 15.11 -8.75 8.28
CA VAL A 271 14.67 -8.07 9.50
C VAL A 271 14.68 -6.55 9.30
N THR A 272 15.81 -6.03 8.80
CA THR A 272 15.96 -4.58 8.57
C THR A 272 14.95 -4.06 7.56
N ARG A 273 14.71 -4.78 6.46
CA ARG A 273 13.72 -4.39 5.45
C ARG A 273 12.30 -4.38 6.01
N VAL A 274 11.91 -5.40 6.79
CA VAL A 274 10.59 -5.42 7.43
C VAL A 274 10.45 -4.25 8.41
N GLN A 275 11.49 -3.94 9.18
CA GLN A 275 11.47 -2.78 10.07
C GLN A 275 11.34 -1.45 9.30
N GLN A 276 12.04 -1.29 8.19
CA GLN A 276 11.94 -0.11 7.33
C GLN A 276 10.53 0.04 6.72
N TYR A 277 9.92 -1.06 6.31
CA TYR A 277 8.54 -1.08 5.83
C TYR A 277 7.55 -0.63 6.92
N ILE A 278 7.67 -1.19 8.13
CA ILE A 278 6.84 -0.80 9.28
C ILE A 278 7.01 0.68 9.62
N ALA A 279 8.25 1.19 9.54
CA ALA A 279 8.59 2.59 9.79
C ALA A 279 8.19 3.53 8.63
N ARG A 280 7.55 3.01 7.56
CA ARG A 280 7.19 3.76 6.34
C ARG A 280 8.38 4.48 5.68
N SER A 281 9.57 3.97 5.88
CA SER A 281 10.78 4.42 5.17
C SER A 281 10.91 3.74 3.80
N PHE A 282 9.96 2.85 3.47
CA PHE A 282 10.02 1.93 2.35
C PHE A 282 8.58 1.42 2.09
N ASP A 283 8.10 1.58 0.89
CA ASP A 283 6.69 1.33 0.56
C ASP A 283 6.43 -0.10 0.03
N GLU A 284 7.48 -0.81 -0.43
CA GLU A 284 7.38 -2.15 -1.01
C GLU A 284 8.64 -2.99 -0.70
N PHE A 285 8.53 -4.32 -0.74
CA PHE A 285 9.65 -5.25 -0.60
C PHE A 285 10.30 -5.61 -1.92
#